data_6e58020d8ed40dcae243a1eb73ce4c49
#
_entry.id   6e58020d8ed40dcae243a1eb73ce4c49
#
_cell.length_a   1.000
_cell.length_b   1.000
_cell.length_c   1.000
_cell.angle_alpha   90.00
_cell.angle_beta   90.00
_cell.angle_gamma   90.00
#
_symmetry.space_group_name_H-M   'P 1'
#
loop_
_entity.id
_entity.type
_entity.pdbx_description
1 polymer ?
#
loop_
_entity_poly.entity_id
_entity_poly.type
_entity_poly.pdbx_seq_one_letter_code
_entity_poly.pdbx_strand_id
1 'polypeptide(L)'
;MEKITSFTIDHIKLLPGLYVSRKDKAGAETVTTFDLRLTKPNDEPVMNTAEVHTIEHLGATYLRNEPAWKDKVLYFGPMGCRTGFYLLLAGDYTSREVLPLVTECFRFIRDYRGQVPGASPKDCGNYLDMNLSMANYWGAKYLAVLENADDTRLIYPE
;
A
#
# COMPACT_ATOMS: atom_id res chain seq x y z
N MET A 1 22.54 4.40 18.60
CA MET A 1 21.99 3.99 17.29
C MET A 1 20.98 5.06 16.88
N GLU A 2 21.10 5.64 15.71
CA GLU A 2 20.19 6.68 15.23
C GLU A 2 18.85 6.07 14.84
N LYS A 3 17.76 6.85 14.98
CA LYS A 3 16.43 6.42 14.53
C LYS A 3 16.40 6.39 13.00
N ILE A 4 15.85 5.33 12.44
CA ILE A 4 15.56 5.26 10.99
C ILE A 4 14.34 6.13 10.66
N THR A 5 14.24 6.56 9.41
CA THR A 5 13.17 7.48 8.93
C THR A 5 11.76 7.04 9.33
N SER A 6 11.47 5.74 9.22
CA SER A 6 10.14 5.19 9.60
C SER A 6 9.78 5.38 11.08
N PHE A 7 10.76 5.60 11.97
CA PHE A 7 10.54 5.79 13.40
C PHE A 7 10.52 7.28 13.79
N THR A 8 10.69 8.19 12.86
CA THR A 8 10.61 9.64 13.09
C THR A 8 9.21 10.20 12.88
N ILE A 9 8.31 9.43 12.25
CA ILE A 9 6.93 9.84 11.99
C ILE A 9 6.11 9.74 13.28
N ASP A 10 5.32 10.76 13.58
CA ASP A 10 4.41 10.75 14.73
C ASP A 10 3.20 9.84 14.43
N HIS A 11 3.27 8.58 14.87
CA HIS A 11 2.20 7.59 14.68
C HIS A 11 0.94 7.86 15.51
N ILE A 12 0.98 8.77 16.48
CA ILE A 12 -0.21 9.18 17.24
C ILE A 12 -1.09 10.12 16.40
N LYS A 13 -0.43 11.02 15.65
CA LYS A 13 -1.12 11.97 14.77
C LYS A 13 -1.44 11.40 13.38
N LEU A 14 -0.76 10.31 12.97
CA LEU A 14 -0.85 9.76 11.62
C LEU A 14 -2.25 9.22 11.33
N LEU A 15 -2.86 9.73 10.26
CA LEU A 15 -4.17 9.30 9.77
C LEU A 15 -4.03 8.29 8.61
N PRO A 16 -5.09 7.52 8.30
CA PRO A 16 -5.14 6.79 7.03
C PRO A 16 -4.96 7.74 5.86
N GLY A 17 -4.12 7.36 4.90
CA GLY A 17 -3.76 8.24 3.78
C GLY A 17 -2.70 7.64 2.87
N LEU A 18 -2.17 8.46 1.98
CA LEU A 18 -1.10 8.11 1.04
C LEU A 18 0.03 9.12 1.17
N TYR A 19 1.18 8.71 1.67
CA TYR A 19 2.28 9.61 2.01
C TYR A 19 3.57 9.23 1.30
N VAL A 20 4.38 10.23 0.94
CA VAL A 20 5.79 9.99 0.61
C VAL A 20 6.51 9.68 1.91
N SER A 21 6.95 8.42 2.08
CA SER A 21 7.68 8.00 3.27
C SER A 21 9.13 8.50 3.21
N ARG A 22 9.79 8.27 2.09
CA ARG A 22 11.16 8.75 1.84
C ARG A 22 11.49 8.70 0.35
N LYS A 23 12.58 9.38 0.00
CA LYS A 23 13.21 9.34 -1.32
C LYS A 23 14.65 8.94 -1.14
N ASP A 24 15.04 7.81 -1.73
CA ASP A 24 16.39 7.28 -1.68
C ASP A 24 17.09 7.43 -3.03
N LYS A 25 18.41 7.56 -3.03
CA LYS A 25 19.23 7.51 -4.24
C LYS A 25 19.78 6.10 -4.44
N ALA A 26 19.57 5.56 -5.64
CA ALA A 26 20.17 4.32 -6.10
C ALA A 26 21.02 4.64 -7.34
N GLY A 27 22.29 4.98 -7.12
CA GLY A 27 23.15 5.55 -8.16
C GLY A 27 22.63 6.92 -8.61
N ALA A 28 22.38 7.08 -9.93
CA ALA A 28 21.82 8.31 -10.49
C ALA A 28 20.29 8.40 -10.34
N GLU A 29 19.63 7.28 -10.05
CA GLU A 29 18.18 7.18 -9.99
C GLU A 29 17.65 7.53 -8.60
N THR A 30 16.39 8.00 -8.56
CA THR A 30 15.63 8.19 -7.33
C THR A 30 14.65 7.04 -7.16
N VAL A 31 14.48 6.56 -5.93
CA VAL A 31 13.42 5.62 -5.56
C VAL A 31 12.53 6.33 -4.56
N THR A 32 11.23 6.46 -4.89
CA THR A 32 10.23 7.00 -3.97
C THR A 32 9.51 5.85 -3.28
N THR A 33 9.53 5.85 -1.95
CA THR A 33 8.76 4.93 -1.11
C THR A 33 7.50 5.62 -0.63
N PHE A 34 6.34 5.04 -0.93
CA PHE A 34 5.03 5.50 -0.46
C PHE A 34 4.54 4.64 0.71
N ASP A 35 3.99 5.32 1.70
CA ASP A 35 3.25 4.74 2.82
C ASP A 35 1.76 4.77 2.46
N LEU A 36 1.19 3.60 2.21
CA LEU A 36 -0.24 3.41 2.02
C LEU A 36 -0.85 3.02 3.37
N ARG A 37 -1.27 4.03 4.13
CA ARG A 37 -1.78 3.82 5.49
C ARG A 37 -3.28 3.56 5.47
N LEU A 38 -3.69 2.32 5.73
CA LEU A 38 -5.09 1.88 5.67
C LEU A 38 -5.83 2.10 6.98
N THR A 39 -5.14 1.99 8.11
CA THR A 39 -5.73 2.14 9.44
C THR A 39 -5.00 3.21 10.24
N LYS A 40 -5.72 3.89 11.14
CA LYS A 40 -5.11 4.81 12.09
C LYS A 40 -4.27 4.03 13.10
N PRO A 41 -2.94 4.25 13.15
CA PRO A 41 -2.07 3.50 14.05
C PRO A 41 -2.49 3.62 15.51
N ASN A 42 -2.45 2.50 16.24
CA ASN A 42 -2.73 2.43 17.68
C ASN A 42 -4.14 2.85 18.12
N ASP A 43 -5.06 3.06 17.18
CA ASP A 43 -6.43 3.52 17.43
C ASP A 43 -7.48 2.57 16.81
N GLU A 44 -7.26 2.15 15.57
CA GLU A 44 -8.13 1.21 14.87
C GLU A 44 -7.59 -0.23 14.96
N PRO A 45 -8.47 -1.26 14.83
CA PRO A 45 -8.02 -2.64 14.63
C PRO A 45 -7.13 -2.76 13.38
N VAL A 46 -6.09 -3.58 13.48
CA VAL A 46 -5.21 -3.89 12.35
C VAL A 46 -5.81 -4.99 11.46
N MET A 47 -5.33 -5.07 10.22
CA MET A 47 -5.67 -6.17 9.31
C MET A 47 -5.11 -7.51 9.84
N ASN A 48 -5.83 -8.62 9.61
CA ASN A 48 -5.30 -9.95 9.87
C ASN A 48 -4.36 -10.41 8.75
N THR A 49 -3.59 -11.45 9.00
CA THR A 49 -2.55 -11.93 8.06
C THR A 49 -3.12 -12.32 6.70
N ALA A 50 -4.23 -13.05 6.67
CA ALA A 50 -4.88 -13.48 5.44
C ALA A 50 -5.43 -12.31 4.60
N GLU A 51 -5.90 -11.25 5.24
CA GLU A 51 -6.37 -10.02 4.59
C GLU A 51 -5.21 -9.28 3.95
N VAL A 52 -4.14 -9.09 4.71
CA VAL A 52 -2.90 -8.44 4.26
C VAL A 52 -2.30 -9.20 3.08
N HIS A 53 -2.20 -10.52 3.17
CA HIS A 53 -1.65 -11.39 2.14
C HIS A 53 -2.48 -11.34 0.85
N THR A 54 -3.80 -11.32 0.97
CA THR A 54 -4.70 -11.20 -0.18
C THR A 54 -4.55 -9.84 -0.88
N ILE A 55 -4.48 -8.74 -0.11
CA ILE A 55 -4.26 -7.39 -0.66
C ILE A 55 -2.90 -7.30 -1.34
N GLU A 56 -1.86 -7.92 -0.77
CA GLU A 56 -0.54 -7.98 -1.39
C GLU A 56 -0.58 -8.63 -2.77
N HIS A 57 -1.19 -9.82 -2.90
CA HIS A 57 -1.33 -10.51 -4.17
C HIS A 57 -2.12 -9.71 -5.21
N LEU A 58 -3.27 -9.16 -4.81
CA LEU A 58 -4.12 -8.35 -5.71
C LEU A 58 -3.44 -7.05 -6.12
N GLY A 59 -2.87 -6.33 -5.17
CA GLY A 59 -2.20 -5.05 -5.42
C GLY A 59 -0.96 -5.22 -6.28
N ALA A 60 -0.11 -6.20 -5.98
CA ALA A 60 1.07 -6.48 -6.79
C ALA A 60 0.69 -6.89 -8.22
N THR A 61 -0.36 -7.70 -8.38
CA THR A 61 -0.87 -8.09 -9.71
C THR A 61 -1.36 -6.88 -10.48
N TYR A 62 -2.18 -6.02 -9.88
CA TYR A 62 -2.68 -4.82 -10.53
C TYR A 62 -1.54 -3.89 -10.96
N LEU A 63 -0.67 -3.51 -10.01
CA LEU A 63 0.38 -2.52 -10.22
C LEU A 63 1.38 -2.96 -11.31
N ARG A 64 1.73 -4.25 -11.35
CA ARG A 64 2.66 -4.78 -12.35
C ARG A 64 2.02 -5.08 -13.71
N ASN A 65 0.71 -4.90 -13.84
CA ASN A 65 -0.03 -5.01 -15.11
C ASN A 65 -0.56 -3.65 -15.59
N GLU A 66 -0.47 -2.59 -14.78
CA GLU A 66 -0.91 -1.26 -15.18
C GLU A 66 0.06 -0.67 -16.23
N PRO A 67 -0.40 -0.38 -17.47
CA PRO A 67 0.51 -0.09 -18.58
C PRO A 67 1.44 1.11 -18.39
N ALA A 68 0.98 2.17 -17.72
CA ALA A 68 1.77 3.40 -17.53
C ALA A 68 2.80 3.28 -16.39
N TRP A 69 2.63 2.33 -15.46
CA TRP A 69 3.41 2.25 -14.22
C TRP A 69 4.19 0.95 -14.04
N LYS A 70 3.82 -0.15 -14.71
CA LYS A 70 4.38 -1.49 -14.50
C LYS A 70 5.92 -1.53 -14.48
N ASP A 71 6.56 -0.75 -15.35
CA ASP A 71 8.03 -0.73 -15.48
C ASP A 71 8.71 0.13 -14.39
N LYS A 72 7.93 0.87 -13.61
CA LYS A 72 8.39 1.71 -12.50
C LYS A 72 8.18 1.05 -11.13
N VAL A 73 7.33 0.03 -11.04
CA VAL A 73 7.02 -0.66 -9.80
C VAL A 73 8.19 -1.55 -9.39
N LEU A 74 8.83 -1.21 -8.26
CA LEU A 74 9.94 -1.99 -7.69
C LEU A 74 9.44 -2.98 -6.65
N TYR A 75 8.52 -2.56 -5.79
CA TYR A 75 7.99 -3.39 -4.70
C TYR A 75 6.62 -2.89 -4.24
N PHE A 76 5.75 -3.83 -3.90
CA PHE A 76 4.53 -3.60 -3.14
C PHE A 76 4.39 -4.70 -2.10
N GLY A 77 4.21 -4.33 -0.84
CA GLY A 77 4.08 -5.31 0.24
C GLY A 77 3.69 -4.69 1.57
N PRO A 78 3.24 -5.53 2.52
CA PRO A 78 2.70 -5.08 3.79
C PRO A 78 3.78 -4.58 4.76
N MET A 79 3.36 -3.69 5.65
CA MET A 79 4.12 -3.33 6.84
C MET A 79 3.94 -4.41 7.91
N GLY A 80 4.99 -4.70 8.68
CA GLY A 80 4.94 -5.67 9.79
C GLY A 80 3.91 -5.33 10.88
N CYS A 81 3.56 -4.06 11.05
CA CYS A 81 2.50 -3.61 11.98
C CYS A 81 1.08 -3.87 11.46
N ARG A 82 0.92 -4.27 10.21
CA ARG A 82 -0.37 -4.57 9.55
C ARG A 82 -1.36 -3.41 9.51
N THR A 83 -0.85 -2.18 9.51
CA THR A 83 -1.67 -0.97 9.38
C THR A 83 -1.65 -0.39 7.97
N GLY A 84 -0.84 -0.93 7.08
CA GLY A 84 -0.71 -0.47 5.70
C GLY A 84 0.32 -1.23 4.89
N PHE A 85 0.66 -0.64 3.74
CA PHE A 85 1.59 -1.20 2.76
C PHE A 85 2.64 -0.18 2.34
N TYR A 86 3.77 -0.67 1.85
CA TYR A 86 4.73 0.15 1.12
C TYR A 86 4.63 -0.12 -0.38
N LEU A 87 4.66 0.97 -1.15
CA LEU A 87 4.85 0.96 -2.60
C LEU A 87 6.15 1.69 -2.93
N LEU A 88 7.09 1.01 -3.59
CA LEU A 88 8.34 1.59 -4.07
C LEU A 88 8.27 1.77 -5.58
N LEU A 89 8.52 3.00 -6.04
CA LEU A 89 8.56 3.35 -7.45
C LEU A 89 9.93 3.90 -7.85
N ALA A 90 10.43 3.47 -9.00
CA ALA A 90 11.56 4.09 -9.65
C ALA A 90 11.15 5.46 -10.21
N GLY A 91 11.76 6.51 -9.73
CA GLY A 91 11.49 7.90 -10.08
C GLY A 91 11.24 8.78 -8.86
N ASP A 92 11.11 10.08 -9.11
CA ASP A 92 10.82 11.10 -8.11
C ASP A 92 9.37 11.53 -8.24
N TYR A 93 8.53 11.11 -7.31
CA TYR A 93 7.08 11.35 -7.35
C TYR A 93 6.57 11.95 -6.03
N THR A 94 5.46 12.66 -6.13
CA THR A 94 4.65 13.16 -5.02
C THR A 94 3.46 12.22 -4.77
N SER A 95 2.86 12.32 -3.57
CA SER A 95 1.62 11.58 -3.26
C SER A 95 0.48 11.92 -4.22
N ARG A 96 0.37 13.18 -4.65
CA ARG A 96 -0.68 13.63 -5.58
C ARG A 96 -0.53 13.00 -6.98
N GLU A 97 0.70 12.85 -7.48
CA GLU A 97 0.94 12.22 -8.78
C GLU A 97 0.60 10.73 -8.79
N VAL A 98 0.80 10.06 -7.64
CA VAL A 98 0.57 8.61 -7.50
C VAL A 98 -0.85 8.29 -7.00
N LEU A 99 -1.58 9.28 -6.47
CA LEU A 99 -2.93 9.09 -5.95
C LEU A 99 -3.89 8.41 -6.94
N PRO A 100 -3.95 8.78 -8.23
CA PRO A 100 -4.82 8.08 -9.20
C PRO A 100 -4.48 6.60 -9.35
N LEU A 101 -3.18 6.25 -9.45
CA LEU A 101 -2.73 4.86 -9.55
C LEU A 101 -3.20 4.02 -8.35
N VAL A 102 -2.97 4.53 -7.14
CA VAL A 102 -3.32 3.83 -5.90
C VAL A 102 -4.84 3.74 -5.74
N THR A 103 -5.57 4.78 -6.13
CA THR A 103 -7.05 4.80 -6.13
C THR A 103 -7.61 3.69 -7.02
N GLU A 104 -7.13 3.57 -8.26
CA GLU A 104 -7.58 2.53 -9.18
C GLU A 104 -7.16 1.13 -8.72
N CYS A 105 -5.97 0.97 -8.14
CA CYS A 105 -5.52 -0.27 -7.54
C CYS A 105 -6.49 -0.75 -6.43
N PHE A 106 -6.88 0.15 -5.53
CA PHE A 106 -7.80 -0.20 -4.44
C PHE A 106 -9.26 -0.32 -4.89
N ARG A 107 -9.66 0.34 -5.99
CA ARG A 107 -10.93 0.06 -6.66
C ARG A 107 -10.93 -1.37 -7.23
N PHE A 108 -9.88 -1.78 -7.87
CA PHE A 108 -9.69 -3.16 -8.34
C PHE A 108 -9.77 -4.16 -7.17
N ILE A 109 -9.08 -3.91 -6.05
CA ILE A 109 -9.10 -4.79 -4.87
C ILE A 109 -10.52 -4.89 -4.28
N ARG A 110 -11.24 -3.78 -4.15
CA ARG A 110 -12.64 -3.76 -3.68
C ARG A 110 -13.55 -4.63 -4.54
N ASP A 111 -13.38 -4.55 -5.85
CA ASP A 111 -14.32 -5.14 -6.81
C ASP A 111 -13.90 -6.56 -7.25
N TYR A 112 -12.70 -7.00 -6.88
CA TYR A 112 -12.18 -8.29 -7.30
C TYR A 112 -13.08 -9.45 -6.87
N ARG A 113 -13.28 -10.40 -7.80
CA ARG A 113 -14.04 -11.64 -7.57
C ARG A 113 -13.27 -12.80 -8.21
N GLY A 114 -13.41 -13.97 -7.63
CA GLY A 114 -12.77 -15.19 -8.13
C GLY A 114 -11.53 -15.60 -7.35
N GLN A 115 -10.71 -16.46 -7.93
CA GLN A 115 -9.50 -16.95 -7.30
C GLN A 115 -8.45 -15.84 -7.20
N VAL A 116 -7.86 -15.68 -6.02
CA VAL A 116 -6.77 -14.72 -5.81
C VAL A 116 -5.57 -15.12 -6.69
N PRO A 117 -4.99 -14.20 -7.48
CA PRO A 117 -3.84 -14.49 -8.32
C PRO A 117 -2.67 -15.05 -7.49
N GLY A 118 -2.03 -16.09 -8.00
CA GLY A 118 -0.89 -16.72 -7.31
C GLY A 118 -1.26 -17.51 -6.05
N ALA A 119 -2.53 -17.66 -5.69
CA ALA A 119 -2.97 -18.46 -4.53
C ALA A 119 -2.98 -19.96 -4.89
N SER A 120 -1.82 -20.50 -5.16
CA SER A 120 -1.61 -21.93 -5.44
C SER A 120 -0.37 -22.44 -4.72
N PRO A 121 -0.28 -23.75 -4.42
CA PRO A 121 0.90 -24.30 -3.73
C PRO A 121 2.20 -24.20 -4.54
N LYS A 122 2.09 -23.99 -5.84
CA LYS A 122 3.24 -23.79 -6.73
C LYS A 122 3.74 -22.36 -6.70
N ASP A 123 2.84 -21.39 -6.55
CA ASP A 123 3.12 -19.97 -6.77
C ASP A 123 3.32 -19.19 -5.46
N CYS A 124 2.82 -19.72 -4.33
CA CYS A 124 2.87 -19.07 -3.03
C CYS A 124 3.27 -20.01 -1.91
N GLY A 125 4.14 -19.56 -1.04
CA GLY A 125 4.63 -20.34 0.11
C GLY A 125 3.59 -20.58 1.20
N ASN A 126 2.46 -19.83 1.21
CA ASN A 126 1.35 -20.00 2.15
C ASN A 126 0.00 -19.68 1.48
N TYR A 127 -0.30 -20.39 0.41
CA TYR A 127 -1.43 -20.09 -0.48
C TYR A 127 -2.82 -20.21 0.16
N LEU A 128 -2.95 -20.91 1.29
CA LEU A 128 -4.21 -21.06 2.03
C LEU A 128 -4.52 -19.86 2.94
N ASP A 129 -3.53 -19.03 3.25
CA ASP A 129 -3.70 -17.86 4.12
C ASP A 129 -4.24 -16.67 3.31
N MET A 130 -5.47 -16.79 2.82
CA MET A 130 -6.17 -15.81 2.00
C MET A 130 -7.57 -15.53 2.54
N ASN A 131 -8.00 -14.27 2.47
CA ASN A 131 -9.35 -13.83 2.82
C ASN A 131 -9.81 -12.72 1.87
N LEU A 132 -10.42 -13.12 0.74
CA LEU A 132 -10.85 -12.18 -0.29
C LEU A 132 -11.97 -11.25 0.19
N SER A 133 -12.93 -11.75 0.94
CA SER A 133 -14.05 -10.92 1.45
C SER A 133 -13.55 -9.76 2.31
N MET A 134 -12.59 -10.04 3.19
CA MET A 134 -12.00 -9.00 4.04
C MET A 134 -11.03 -8.11 3.26
N ALA A 135 -10.33 -8.62 2.26
CA ALA A 135 -9.53 -7.78 1.36
C ALA A 135 -10.42 -6.79 0.59
N ASN A 136 -11.58 -7.22 0.10
CA ASN A 136 -12.58 -6.32 -0.51
C ASN A 136 -13.07 -5.25 0.47
N TYR A 137 -13.34 -5.63 1.72
CA TYR A 137 -13.75 -4.68 2.77
C TYR A 137 -12.68 -3.62 3.03
N TRP A 138 -11.42 -4.04 3.26
CA TRP A 138 -10.31 -3.10 3.46
C TRP A 138 -10.05 -2.25 2.23
N GLY A 139 -10.19 -2.84 1.04
CA GLY A 139 -10.10 -2.12 -0.23
C GLY A 139 -11.14 -1.01 -0.33
N ALA A 140 -12.41 -1.29 0.01
CA ALA A 140 -13.48 -0.31 0.03
C ALA A 140 -13.23 0.80 1.06
N LYS A 141 -12.80 0.43 2.28
CA LYS A 141 -12.49 1.38 3.34
C LYS A 141 -11.38 2.35 2.95
N TYR A 142 -10.28 1.84 2.42
CA TYR A 142 -9.17 2.67 2.01
C TYR A 142 -9.47 3.50 0.75
N LEU A 143 -10.23 2.95 -0.20
CA LEU A 143 -10.69 3.69 -1.37
C LEU A 143 -11.46 4.96 -0.98
N ALA A 144 -12.33 4.87 0.02
CA ALA A 144 -13.06 6.04 0.53
C ALA A 144 -12.13 7.12 1.11
N VAL A 145 -11.01 6.72 1.72
CA VAL A 145 -9.97 7.66 2.17
C VAL A 145 -9.29 8.34 0.98
N LEU A 146 -8.90 7.57 -0.04
CA LEU A 146 -8.20 8.09 -1.22
C LEU A 146 -9.06 9.03 -2.06
N GLU A 147 -10.34 8.69 -2.27
CA GLU A 147 -11.29 9.50 -3.05
C GLU A 147 -11.62 10.85 -2.39
N ASN A 148 -11.42 10.96 -1.08
CA ASN A 148 -11.64 12.18 -0.30
C ASN A 148 -10.33 12.77 0.27
N ALA A 149 -9.18 12.38 -0.27
CA ALA A 149 -7.89 12.79 0.27
C ALA A 149 -7.61 14.28 0.03
N ASP A 150 -7.37 14.99 1.11
CA ASP A 150 -6.80 16.34 1.16
C ASP A 150 -5.33 16.30 1.62
N ASP A 151 -4.71 17.44 1.86
CA ASP A 151 -3.32 17.50 2.28
C ASP A 151 -3.04 16.78 3.60
N THR A 152 -4.01 16.68 4.49
CA THR A 152 -3.86 15.95 5.77
C THR A 152 -3.72 14.44 5.60
N ARG A 153 -4.10 13.93 4.41
CA ARG A 153 -4.01 12.53 4.01
C ARG A 153 -2.89 12.25 3.00
N LEU A 154 -2.19 13.28 2.54
CA LEU A 154 -1.14 13.21 1.52
C LEU A 154 0.23 13.70 2.00
N ILE A 155 0.27 14.39 3.14
CA ILE A 155 1.48 14.92 3.77
C ILE A 155 1.51 14.44 5.21
N TYR A 156 2.67 13.93 5.66
CA TYR A 156 2.82 13.50 7.05
C TYR A 156 2.55 14.64 8.04
N PRO A 157 1.92 14.34 9.18
CA PRO A 157 1.74 15.33 10.24
C PRO A 157 3.08 15.77 10.82
N GLU A 158 3.18 17.07 11.16
CA GLU A 158 4.32 17.64 11.87
C GLU A 158 4.34 17.29 13.36
#